data_7f948a5b0a7400029668d2eceef2a275
#
_entry.id   7f948a5b0a7400029668d2eceef2a275
#
_cell.length_a   1.000
_cell.length_b   1.000
_cell.length_c   1.000
_cell.angle_alpha   90.00
_cell.angle_beta   90.00
_cell.angle_gamma   90.00
#
_symmetry.space_group_name_H-M   'P 1'
#
loop_
_entity.id
_entity.type
_entity.pdbx_description
1 polymer ?
#
loop_
_entity_poly.entity_id
_entity_poly.type
_entity_poly.pdbx_seq_one_letter_code
_entity_poly.pdbx_strand_id
1 'polypeptide(L)'
;MSRIAHFAFILLFCLTVSQSANAENKSAPNISLAQINADGMIADLKYLVLDLAEEKKGWSNLEELLPSFLEGIDKTRPLRIDILLGENQKERYRLILPISNLAEFRDNLEIFEISSKKQRNGPYILGNLFEGFMKYLQDDKYVVISEKLSEVNEIEDPLKRIQELLKEKYDFSALITNEKEGVADRKKSMASTRKQLLAAVKKKRDETDNAFELRKLAFTHQMDELERLFVESEKMVIGWTTDAPANEGRLVFTLKALEGTSLDASIKQFATKPSYFANVPVKMDGILNGRINHPLDEMRKENFTAFYKLLLPSLQDRIDSNKDLTDEQKTSGKKVAALIIEMLDAGKEPSLIDGFIDSNSTADGKYTLLGGIRSTDGAKLKEIVELLPKLMKDQTVETDVVNEESLKIHKINIKDEYKAGFEELFGAGEALYVGSTPEALW
;
A
#
# COMPACT_ATOMS: atom_id res chain seq x y z
N MET A 1 -11.00 -13.71 6.01
CA MET A 1 -11.54 -13.10 4.76
C MET A 1 -11.15 -11.63 4.53
N SER A 2 -11.03 -10.76 5.56
CA SER A 2 -10.81 -9.32 5.30
C SER A 2 -9.39 -8.94 4.80
N ARG A 3 -8.33 -9.66 5.15
CA ARG A 3 -6.93 -9.29 4.80
C ARG A 3 -6.53 -9.66 3.37
N ILE A 4 -6.97 -10.81 2.88
CA ILE A 4 -6.77 -11.22 1.48
C ILE A 4 -7.60 -10.34 0.54
N ALA A 5 -8.80 -9.93 0.97
CA ALA A 5 -9.64 -8.99 0.23
C ALA A 5 -8.99 -7.60 0.07
N HIS A 6 -8.22 -7.12 1.05
CA HIS A 6 -7.50 -5.86 0.94
C HIS A 6 -6.32 -5.93 -0.03
N PHE A 7 -5.60 -7.05 -0.08
CA PHE A 7 -4.50 -7.26 -1.01
C PHE A 7 -5.01 -7.42 -2.46
N ALA A 8 -6.08 -8.20 -2.64
CA ALA A 8 -6.79 -8.32 -3.91
C ALA A 8 -7.41 -6.98 -4.33
N PHE A 9 -7.88 -6.15 -3.38
CA PHE A 9 -8.43 -4.83 -3.65
C PHE A 9 -7.36 -3.84 -4.14
N ILE A 10 -6.14 -3.89 -3.61
CA ILE A 10 -5.01 -3.05 -4.10
C ILE A 10 -4.63 -3.48 -5.51
N LEU A 11 -4.56 -4.78 -5.80
CA LEU A 11 -4.31 -5.30 -7.15
C LEU A 11 -5.46 -4.97 -8.11
N LEU A 12 -6.71 -5.15 -7.69
CA LEU A 12 -7.90 -4.78 -8.46
C LEU A 12 -8.02 -3.26 -8.65
N PHE A 13 -7.62 -2.48 -7.62
CA PHE A 13 -7.62 -1.02 -7.70
C PHE A 13 -6.58 -0.51 -8.68
N CYS A 14 -5.38 -1.11 -8.72
CA CYS A 14 -4.40 -0.84 -9.78
C CYS A 14 -4.96 -1.17 -11.17
N LEU A 15 -5.76 -2.22 -11.30
CA LEU A 15 -6.42 -2.62 -12.55
C LEU A 15 -7.55 -1.64 -12.96
N THR A 16 -8.33 -1.13 -12.00
CA THR A 16 -9.44 -0.21 -12.31
C THR A 16 -9.00 1.22 -12.62
N VAL A 17 -7.83 1.66 -12.13
CA VAL A 17 -7.29 3.00 -12.42
C VAL A 17 -6.61 3.05 -13.80
N SER A 18 -6.24 1.89 -14.36
CA SER A 18 -5.69 1.81 -15.73
C SER A 18 -6.68 2.22 -16.82
N GLN A 19 -7.98 2.35 -16.51
CA GLN A 19 -9.02 2.80 -17.47
C GLN A 19 -8.82 4.22 -18.01
N SER A 20 -7.77 4.93 -17.64
CA SER A 20 -7.65 6.36 -17.88
C SER A 20 -6.59 6.83 -18.88
N ALA A 21 -5.83 5.97 -19.51
CA ALA A 21 -4.80 6.41 -20.45
C ALA A 21 -5.25 6.33 -21.90
N ASN A 22 -5.55 7.47 -22.50
CA ASN A 22 -5.60 7.61 -23.95
C ASN A 22 -4.15 7.64 -24.50
N ALA A 23 -3.63 6.53 -24.96
CA ALA A 23 -2.38 6.52 -25.70
C ALA A 23 -2.68 6.18 -27.16
N GLU A 24 -2.48 7.13 -28.04
CA GLU A 24 -2.37 6.87 -29.49
C GLU A 24 -1.12 6.04 -29.84
N ASN A 25 -0.26 5.74 -28.91
CA ASN A 25 0.98 5.03 -29.16
C ASN A 25 0.82 3.52 -29.00
N LYS A 26 1.03 2.83 -30.07
CA LYS A 26 0.44 1.59 -30.55
C LYS A 26 1.03 0.30 -29.97
N SER A 27 2.03 0.31 -29.10
CA SER A 27 2.74 -0.94 -28.82
C SER A 27 3.32 -1.16 -27.40
N ALA A 28 3.46 -0.15 -26.59
CA ALA A 28 3.98 -0.35 -25.23
C ALA A 28 2.85 -0.77 -24.27
N PRO A 29 3.00 -1.87 -23.54
CA PRO A 29 2.02 -2.22 -22.50
C PRO A 29 2.08 -1.19 -21.39
N ASN A 30 0.92 -0.69 -20.96
CA ASN A 30 0.85 0.25 -19.85
C ASN A 30 1.13 -0.44 -18.52
N ILE A 31 0.71 -1.72 -18.39
CA ILE A 31 0.99 -2.56 -17.24
C ILE A 31 1.54 -3.89 -17.74
N SER A 32 2.68 -4.30 -17.20
CA SER A 32 3.24 -5.62 -17.41
C SER A 32 3.37 -6.34 -16.08
N LEU A 33 2.83 -7.55 -16.02
CA LEU A 33 2.97 -8.47 -14.89
C LEU A 33 3.92 -9.57 -15.31
N ALA A 34 4.91 -9.90 -14.49
CA ALA A 34 5.81 -11.02 -14.72
C ALA A 34 5.92 -11.89 -13.47
N GLN A 35 5.97 -13.19 -13.70
CA GLN A 35 6.20 -14.22 -12.69
C GLN A 35 7.44 -15.01 -13.08
N ILE A 36 8.29 -15.32 -12.10
CA ILE A 36 9.58 -15.99 -12.36
C ILE A 36 9.41 -17.37 -12.98
N ASN A 37 8.42 -18.13 -12.53
CA ASN A 37 7.99 -19.40 -13.11
C ASN A 37 6.68 -19.86 -12.44
N ALA A 38 5.98 -20.81 -13.06
CA ALA A 38 4.70 -21.30 -12.53
C ALA A 38 4.86 -22.14 -11.26
N ASP A 39 5.93 -22.93 -11.14
CA ASP A 39 6.20 -23.75 -9.95
C ASP A 39 6.47 -22.86 -8.72
N GLY A 40 7.24 -21.78 -8.86
CA GLY A 40 7.46 -20.77 -7.82
C GLY A 40 6.17 -20.09 -7.41
N MET A 41 5.33 -19.68 -8.37
CA MET A 41 4.02 -19.09 -8.08
C MET A 41 3.14 -20.01 -7.23
N ILE A 42 3.12 -21.31 -7.57
CA ILE A 42 2.34 -22.31 -6.82
C ILE A 42 2.90 -22.46 -5.39
N ALA A 43 4.23 -22.50 -5.25
CA ALA A 43 4.88 -22.60 -3.94
C ALA A 43 4.58 -21.37 -3.07
N ASP A 44 4.65 -20.17 -3.62
CA ASP A 44 4.31 -18.92 -2.93
C ASP A 44 2.83 -18.85 -2.52
N LEU A 45 1.93 -19.21 -3.43
CA LEU A 45 0.51 -19.30 -3.13
C LEU A 45 0.21 -20.32 -2.04
N LYS A 46 0.88 -21.47 -2.08
CA LYS A 46 0.75 -22.50 -1.03
C LYS A 46 1.18 -21.96 0.31
N TYR A 47 2.34 -21.33 0.39
CA TYR A 47 2.84 -20.72 1.61
C TYR A 47 1.88 -19.66 2.16
N LEU A 48 1.41 -18.74 1.30
CA LEU A 48 0.51 -17.65 1.71
C LEU A 48 -0.87 -18.17 2.17
N VAL A 49 -1.43 -19.14 1.46
CA VAL A 49 -2.80 -19.64 1.72
C VAL A 49 -2.81 -20.70 2.81
N LEU A 50 -1.89 -21.66 2.74
CA LEU A 50 -1.89 -22.81 3.65
C LEU A 50 -1.13 -22.54 4.94
N ASP A 51 0.09 -21.98 4.84
CA ASP A 51 0.98 -21.83 5.99
C ASP A 51 0.72 -20.53 6.78
N LEU A 52 0.49 -19.38 6.09
CA LEU A 52 0.23 -18.11 6.74
C LEU A 52 -1.25 -17.85 7.04
N ALA A 53 -2.16 -18.19 6.12
CA ALA A 53 -3.60 -17.93 6.29
C ALA A 53 -4.36 -19.13 6.89
N GLU A 54 -3.73 -20.29 6.99
CA GLU A 54 -4.31 -21.56 7.50
C GLU A 54 -5.58 -22.02 6.75
N GLU A 55 -5.75 -21.58 5.47
CA GLU A 55 -6.94 -21.84 4.65
C GLU A 55 -6.83 -23.16 3.86
N LYS A 56 -6.83 -24.28 4.59
CA LYS A 56 -6.66 -25.64 4.03
C LYS A 56 -7.67 -25.97 2.93
N LYS A 57 -8.96 -25.60 3.10
CA LYS A 57 -10.01 -25.87 2.13
C LYS A 57 -9.82 -25.05 0.85
N GLY A 58 -9.40 -23.79 0.98
CA GLY A 58 -9.08 -22.93 -0.15
C GLY A 58 -7.93 -23.49 -0.97
N TRP A 59 -6.88 -23.96 -0.31
CA TRP A 59 -5.73 -24.58 -0.98
C TRP A 59 -6.11 -25.87 -1.73
N SER A 60 -6.83 -26.79 -1.08
CA SER A 60 -7.23 -28.06 -1.70
C SER A 60 -7.98 -27.87 -3.03
N ASN A 61 -8.87 -26.87 -3.11
CA ASN A 61 -9.59 -26.54 -4.34
C ASN A 61 -8.66 -26.01 -5.44
N LEU A 62 -7.66 -25.19 -5.07
CA LEU A 62 -6.68 -24.65 -6.02
C LEU A 62 -5.74 -25.76 -6.51
N GLU A 63 -5.24 -26.61 -5.61
CA GLU A 63 -4.31 -27.72 -5.93
C GLU A 63 -4.91 -28.72 -6.91
N GLU A 64 -6.23 -28.94 -6.87
CA GLU A 64 -6.95 -29.80 -7.81
C GLU A 64 -7.05 -29.17 -9.21
N LEU A 65 -7.23 -27.83 -9.30
CA LEU A 65 -7.44 -27.11 -10.55
C LEU A 65 -6.14 -26.72 -11.28
N LEU A 66 -5.09 -26.37 -10.53
CA LEU A 66 -3.84 -25.84 -11.07
C LEU A 66 -3.17 -26.72 -12.15
N PRO A 67 -3.10 -28.07 -12.03
CA PRO A 67 -2.51 -28.90 -13.07
C PRO A 67 -3.16 -28.73 -14.43
N SER A 68 -4.48 -28.65 -14.47
CA SER A 68 -5.26 -28.49 -15.72
C SER A 68 -4.98 -27.15 -16.41
N PHE A 69 -4.74 -26.08 -15.65
CA PHE A 69 -4.39 -24.77 -16.22
C PHE A 69 -2.98 -24.70 -16.79
N LEU A 70 -2.08 -25.58 -16.37
CA LEU A 70 -0.66 -25.52 -16.67
C LEU A 70 -0.19 -26.62 -17.63
N GLU A 71 -1.10 -27.38 -18.23
CA GLU A 71 -0.76 -28.44 -19.17
C GLU A 71 -0.16 -27.85 -20.46
N GLY A 72 0.96 -28.41 -20.91
CA GLY A 72 1.72 -27.91 -22.05
C GLY A 72 2.56 -26.66 -21.79
N ILE A 73 2.48 -26.03 -20.59
CA ILE A 73 3.29 -24.90 -20.16
C ILE A 73 4.61 -25.40 -19.56
N ASP A 74 5.72 -24.73 -19.84
CA ASP A 74 6.99 -24.94 -19.17
C ASP A 74 6.98 -24.22 -17.80
N LYS A 75 6.72 -24.98 -16.74
CA LYS A 75 6.53 -24.46 -15.38
C LYS A 75 7.80 -23.88 -14.75
N THR A 76 8.97 -24.13 -15.34
CA THR A 76 10.28 -23.70 -14.82
C THR A 76 10.74 -22.37 -15.41
N ARG A 77 10.03 -21.83 -16.39
CA ARG A 77 10.39 -20.62 -17.11
C ARG A 77 9.44 -19.46 -16.79
N PRO A 78 9.91 -18.21 -16.91
CA PRO A 78 9.09 -17.03 -16.57
C PRO A 78 7.95 -16.81 -17.57
N LEU A 79 6.86 -16.27 -17.07
CA LEU A 79 5.69 -15.86 -17.85
C LEU A 79 5.39 -14.36 -17.67
N ARG A 80 4.66 -13.79 -18.64
CA ARG A 80 4.28 -12.38 -18.60
C ARG A 80 2.85 -12.18 -19.12
N ILE A 81 2.17 -11.23 -18.49
CA ILE A 81 0.86 -10.72 -18.92
C ILE A 81 1.00 -9.21 -19.12
N ASP A 82 0.69 -8.72 -20.30
CA ASP A 82 0.58 -7.29 -20.56
C ASP A 82 -0.89 -6.89 -20.59
N ILE A 83 -1.22 -5.82 -19.90
CA ILE A 83 -2.53 -5.16 -19.96
C ILE A 83 -2.36 -3.94 -20.86
N LEU A 84 -3.00 -3.97 -22.02
CA LEU A 84 -2.94 -2.95 -23.04
C LEU A 84 -4.22 -2.13 -23.00
N LEU A 85 -4.11 -0.81 -22.98
CA LEU A 85 -5.27 0.06 -23.10
C LEU A 85 -5.57 0.31 -24.59
N GLY A 86 -6.77 -0.06 -25.01
CA GLY A 86 -7.22 0.14 -26.37
C GLY A 86 -7.94 1.45 -26.59
N GLU A 87 -8.27 1.71 -27.86
CA GLU A 87 -9.22 2.75 -28.21
C GLU A 87 -10.52 2.57 -27.43
N ASN A 88 -11.10 3.65 -26.94
CA ASN A 88 -12.29 3.64 -26.07
C ASN A 88 -12.05 3.04 -24.65
N GLN A 89 -10.82 3.01 -24.17
CA GLN A 89 -10.49 2.54 -22.81
C GLN A 89 -10.84 1.05 -22.54
N LYS A 90 -11.06 0.26 -23.58
CA LYS A 90 -11.26 -1.18 -23.42
C LYS A 90 -9.90 -1.84 -23.13
N GLU A 91 -9.81 -2.49 -21.99
CA GLU A 91 -8.63 -3.30 -21.63
C GLU A 91 -8.52 -4.49 -22.59
N ARG A 92 -7.30 -4.77 -23.01
CA ARG A 92 -6.93 -5.97 -23.75
C ARG A 92 -5.75 -6.63 -23.06
N TYR A 93 -5.68 -7.92 -23.21
CA TYR A 93 -4.65 -8.72 -22.57
C TYR A 93 -3.75 -9.35 -23.62
N ARG A 94 -2.43 -9.33 -23.35
CA ARG A 94 -1.46 -10.09 -24.11
C ARG A 94 -0.74 -11.03 -23.17
N LEU A 95 -0.87 -12.32 -23.41
CA LEU A 95 -0.24 -13.38 -22.64
C LEU A 95 1.03 -13.83 -23.35
N ILE A 96 2.13 -13.94 -22.63
CA ILE A 96 3.41 -14.47 -23.09
C ILE A 96 3.78 -15.64 -22.18
N LEU A 97 3.58 -16.87 -22.69
CA LEU A 97 3.66 -18.09 -21.92
C LEU A 97 4.78 -18.99 -22.46
N PRO A 98 5.64 -19.54 -21.59
CA PRO A 98 6.64 -20.52 -21.97
C PRO A 98 5.97 -21.88 -22.22
N ILE A 99 6.36 -22.58 -23.30
CA ILE A 99 5.73 -23.81 -23.76
C ILE A 99 6.71 -24.98 -23.70
N SER A 100 6.33 -26.03 -22.98
CA SER A 100 7.02 -27.33 -22.99
C SER A 100 6.58 -28.18 -24.18
N ASN A 101 5.26 -28.22 -24.44
CA ASN A 101 4.65 -28.97 -25.53
C ASN A 101 3.48 -28.21 -26.14
N LEU A 102 3.64 -27.76 -27.39
CA LEU A 102 2.60 -26.96 -28.07
C LEU A 102 1.32 -27.76 -28.39
N ALA A 103 1.43 -29.08 -28.63
CA ALA A 103 0.26 -29.90 -28.90
C ALA A 103 -0.60 -30.04 -27.64
N GLU A 104 0.00 -30.42 -26.54
CA GLU A 104 -0.67 -30.51 -25.22
C GLU A 104 -1.28 -29.18 -24.81
N PHE A 105 -0.55 -28.07 -25.00
CA PHE A 105 -1.08 -26.73 -24.70
C PHE A 105 -2.33 -26.41 -25.53
N ARG A 106 -2.36 -26.80 -26.81
CA ARG A 106 -3.52 -26.58 -27.67
C ARG A 106 -4.69 -27.49 -27.31
N ASP A 107 -4.42 -28.74 -26.96
CA ASP A 107 -5.44 -29.67 -26.48
C ASP A 107 -6.07 -29.16 -25.18
N ASN A 108 -5.24 -28.56 -24.32
CA ASN A 108 -5.69 -27.90 -23.10
C ASN A 108 -6.59 -26.66 -23.38
N LEU A 109 -6.25 -25.82 -24.37
CA LEU A 109 -7.15 -24.75 -24.79
C LEU A 109 -8.54 -25.24 -25.21
N GLU A 110 -8.62 -26.41 -25.84
CA GLU A 110 -9.89 -27.02 -26.25
C GLU A 110 -10.73 -27.46 -25.03
N ILE A 111 -10.09 -27.90 -23.93
CA ILE A 111 -10.78 -28.20 -22.65
C ILE A 111 -11.47 -26.94 -22.11
N PHE A 112 -10.85 -25.78 -22.31
CA PHE A 112 -11.42 -24.48 -21.94
C PHE A 112 -12.33 -23.87 -23.03
N GLU A 113 -12.79 -24.67 -23.97
CA GLU A 113 -13.65 -24.25 -25.09
C GLU A 113 -13.01 -23.15 -25.97
N ILE A 114 -11.66 -23.15 -26.09
CA ILE A 114 -10.93 -22.24 -26.97
C ILE A 114 -10.38 -23.07 -28.15
N SER A 115 -11.01 -22.95 -29.31
CA SER A 115 -10.52 -23.62 -30.51
C SER A 115 -9.29 -22.93 -31.08
N SER A 116 -8.35 -23.70 -31.69
CA SER A 116 -7.12 -23.15 -32.29
C SER A 116 -6.92 -23.67 -33.71
N LYS A 117 -6.98 -22.79 -34.72
CA LYS A 117 -6.79 -23.14 -36.13
C LYS A 117 -5.56 -22.48 -36.71
N LYS A 118 -4.58 -23.27 -37.16
CA LYS A 118 -3.34 -22.76 -37.78
C LYS A 118 -3.61 -22.15 -39.17
N GLN A 119 -3.15 -20.92 -39.40
CA GLN A 119 -3.11 -20.33 -40.73
C GLN A 119 -1.91 -20.88 -41.54
N ARG A 120 -2.02 -20.93 -42.86
CA ARG A 120 -1.01 -21.54 -43.74
C ARG A 120 0.42 -20.99 -43.57
N ASN A 121 0.55 -19.68 -43.36
CA ASN A 121 1.83 -18.98 -43.15
C ASN A 121 1.73 -17.93 -42.04
N GLY A 122 0.94 -18.17 -41.02
CA GLY A 122 0.64 -17.18 -39.98
C GLY A 122 0.42 -17.78 -38.60
N PRO A 123 -0.03 -16.95 -37.66
CA PRO A 123 -0.40 -17.39 -36.32
C PRO A 123 -1.63 -18.30 -36.35
N TYR A 124 -1.93 -18.88 -35.21
CA TYR A 124 -3.20 -19.57 -35.00
C TYR A 124 -4.31 -18.52 -34.80
N ILE A 125 -5.49 -18.79 -35.34
CA ILE A 125 -6.74 -18.08 -34.99
C ILE A 125 -7.36 -18.84 -33.84
N LEU A 126 -7.69 -18.14 -32.76
CA LEU A 126 -8.44 -18.63 -31.63
C LEU A 126 -9.90 -18.25 -31.77
N GLY A 127 -10.81 -19.13 -31.35
CA GLY A 127 -12.25 -18.92 -31.46
C GLY A 127 -13.01 -19.57 -30.31
N ASN A 128 -14.32 -19.45 -30.31
CA ASN A 128 -15.29 -19.83 -29.30
C ASN A 128 -15.23 -18.88 -28.07
N LEU A 129 -14.86 -19.38 -26.88
CA LEU A 129 -14.89 -18.57 -25.66
C LEU A 129 -13.92 -17.37 -25.71
N PHE A 130 -12.84 -17.47 -26.47
CA PHE A 130 -11.88 -16.38 -26.66
C PHE A 130 -11.57 -16.20 -28.15
N GLU A 131 -11.93 -15.03 -28.70
CA GLU A 131 -11.61 -14.68 -30.09
C GLU A 131 -10.29 -13.89 -30.14
N GLY A 132 -9.31 -14.41 -30.89
CA GLY A 132 -7.99 -13.76 -30.97
C GLY A 132 -6.97 -14.51 -31.80
N PHE A 133 -5.72 -14.22 -31.55
CA PHE A 133 -4.58 -14.78 -32.28
C PHE A 133 -3.54 -15.34 -31.32
N MET A 134 -2.87 -16.43 -31.72
CA MET A 134 -1.76 -17.04 -31.02
C MET A 134 -0.59 -17.25 -31.97
N LYS A 135 0.58 -16.70 -31.64
CA LYS A 135 1.84 -16.92 -32.35
C LYS A 135 2.76 -17.77 -31.50
N TYR A 136 3.29 -18.84 -32.10
CA TYR A 136 4.33 -19.64 -31.47
C TYR A 136 5.71 -19.18 -31.95
N LEU A 137 6.56 -18.76 -31.03
CA LEU A 137 7.95 -18.39 -31.24
C LEU A 137 8.79 -19.65 -31.00
N GLN A 138 9.13 -20.35 -32.10
CA GLN A 138 9.70 -21.69 -32.04
C GLN A 138 11.07 -21.73 -31.37
N ASP A 139 11.93 -20.76 -31.66
CA ASP A 139 13.31 -20.72 -31.14
C ASP A 139 13.33 -20.47 -29.63
N ASP A 140 12.42 -19.64 -29.15
CA ASP A 140 12.28 -19.29 -27.72
C ASP A 140 11.35 -20.23 -26.98
N LYS A 141 10.56 -21.04 -27.68
CA LYS A 141 9.48 -21.89 -27.11
C LYS A 141 8.48 -21.08 -26.26
N TYR A 142 8.00 -19.97 -26.80
CA TYR A 142 6.95 -19.17 -26.20
C TYR A 142 5.74 -19.07 -27.11
N VAL A 143 4.56 -18.94 -26.53
CA VAL A 143 3.37 -18.47 -27.24
C VAL A 143 3.04 -17.05 -26.80
N VAL A 144 2.61 -16.25 -27.79
CA VAL A 144 2.04 -14.91 -27.57
C VAL A 144 0.58 -14.99 -27.97
N ILE A 145 -0.31 -14.62 -27.06
CA ILE A 145 -1.77 -14.66 -27.29
C ILE A 145 -2.31 -13.23 -27.08
N SER A 146 -3.14 -12.74 -28.00
CA SER A 146 -3.86 -11.46 -27.86
C SER A 146 -5.10 -11.41 -28.77
N GLU A 147 -6.02 -10.49 -28.48
CA GLU A 147 -7.20 -10.22 -29.33
C GLU A 147 -6.83 -9.65 -30.69
N LYS A 148 -5.67 -8.99 -30.85
CA LYS A 148 -5.25 -8.36 -32.10
C LYS A 148 -4.00 -9.01 -32.69
N LEU A 149 -4.03 -9.22 -34.00
CA LEU A 149 -2.90 -9.79 -34.75
C LEU A 149 -1.65 -8.91 -34.68
N SER A 150 -1.79 -7.58 -34.72
CA SER A 150 -0.66 -6.65 -34.59
C SER A 150 0.09 -6.85 -33.27
N GLU A 151 -0.63 -6.99 -32.17
CA GLU A 151 -0.07 -7.14 -30.83
C GLU A 151 0.71 -8.46 -30.64
N VAL A 152 0.26 -9.49 -31.34
CA VAL A 152 0.97 -10.79 -31.37
C VAL A 152 2.24 -10.71 -32.21
N ASN A 153 2.22 -9.96 -33.32
CA ASN A 153 3.36 -9.82 -34.21
C ASN A 153 4.45 -8.87 -33.71
N GLU A 154 4.12 -7.92 -32.86
CA GLU A 154 5.05 -6.97 -32.24
C GLU A 154 6.09 -7.63 -31.31
N ILE A 155 5.78 -8.81 -30.77
CA ILE A 155 6.72 -9.52 -29.90
C ILE A 155 7.69 -10.33 -30.73
N GLU A 156 8.93 -9.85 -30.80
CA GLU A 156 10.06 -10.56 -31.43
C GLU A 156 10.88 -11.30 -30.37
N ASP A 157 11.16 -10.67 -29.24
CA ASP A 157 11.88 -11.26 -28.09
C ASP A 157 10.97 -11.26 -26.86
N PRO A 158 10.42 -12.42 -26.47
CA PRO A 158 9.55 -12.54 -25.30
C PRO A 158 10.29 -12.32 -23.98
N LEU A 159 11.61 -12.60 -23.93
CA LEU A 159 12.40 -12.58 -22.70
C LEU A 159 12.87 -11.19 -22.30
N LYS A 160 13.10 -10.29 -23.25
CA LYS A 160 13.68 -8.97 -22.99
C LYS A 160 12.96 -8.21 -21.88
N ARG A 161 11.62 -8.11 -21.98
CA ARG A 161 10.80 -7.40 -20.99
C ARG A 161 10.67 -8.18 -19.69
N ILE A 162 10.62 -9.50 -19.75
CA ILE A 162 10.58 -10.38 -18.57
C ILE A 162 11.85 -10.22 -17.75
N GLN A 163 13.02 -10.23 -18.42
CA GLN A 163 14.31 -10.04 -17.74
C GLN A 163 14.40 -8.68 -17.04
N GLU A 164 13.87 -7.61 -17.66
CA GLU A 164 13.80 -6.29 -17.02
C GLU A 164 12.95 -6.32 -15.76
N LEU A 165 11.78 -6.97 -15.81
CA LEU A 165 10.83 -7.06 -14.70
C LEU A 165 11.37 -7.89 -13.53
N LEU A 166 12.11 -8.96 -13.82
CA LEU A 166 12.65 -9.91 -12.82
C LEU A 166 14.13 -9.64 -12.47
N LYS A 167 14.70 -8.52 -12.90
CA LYS A 167 16.12 -8.18 -12.68
C LYS A 167 16.52 -8.22 -11.21
N GLU A 168 15.65 -7.78 -10.32
CA GLU A 168 15.88 -7.74 -8.87
C GLU A 168 15.53 -9.06 -8.17
N LYS A 169 15.39 -10.16 -8.93
CA LYS A 169 15.03 -11.50 -8.42
C LYS A 169 13.69 -11.55 -7.69
N TYR A 170 12.70 -10.80 -8.15
CA TYR A 170 11.34 -10.94 -7.68
C TYR A 170 10.73 -12.25 -8.17
N ASP A 171 9.96 -12.93 -7.32
CA ASP A 171 9.13 -14.06 -7.74
C ASP A 171 7.98 -13.57 -8.63
N PHE A 172 7.40 -12.44 -8.25
CA PHE A 172 6.40 -11.72 -9.02
C PHE A 172 6.76 -10.24 -9.12
N SER A 173 6.50 -9.63 -10.27
CA SER A 173 6.60 -8.17 -10.42
C SER A 173 5.50 -7.59 -11.30
N ALA A 174 5.08 -6.39 -10.95
CA ALA A 174 4.21 -5.54 -11.75
C ALA A 174 4.94 -4.26 -12.12
N LEU A 175 4.89 -3.90 -13.39
CA LEU A 175 5.50 -2.69 -13.92
C LEU A 175 4.43 -1.85 -14.60
N ILE A 176 4.34 -0.59 -14.20
CA ILE A 176 3.54 0.44 -14.86
C ILE A 176 4.52 1.43 -15.50
N THR A 177 4.33 1.73 -16.77
CA THR A 177 5.14 2.73 -17.49
C THR A 177 4.25 3.78 -18.12
N ASN A 178 4.66 5.03 -17.99
CA ASN A 178 3.96 6.18 -18.57
C ASN A 178 4.92 7.03 -19.41
N GLU A 179 4.42 7.56 -20.51
CA GLU A 179 5.14 8.51 -21.34
C GLU A 179 4.78 9.95 -20.93
N LYS A 180 5.72 10.89 -21.14
CA LYS A 180 5.54 12.30 -20.78
C LYS A 180 4.40 12.95 -21.56
N GLU A 181 4.28 12.59 -22.83
CA GLU A 181 3.27 13.13 -23.77
C GLU A 181 1.83 12.82 -23.33
N GLY A 182 1.60 11.69 -22.64
CA GLY A 182 0.29 11.27 -22.16
C GLY A 182 -0.19 11.92 -20.85
N VAL A 183 0.56 12.85 -20.24
CA VAL A 183 0.21 13.45 -18.94
C VAL A 183 -1.16 14.14 -18.97
N ALA A 184 -1.45 14.92 -20.01
CA ALA A 184 -2.71 15.67 -20.12
C ALA A 184 -3.92 14.75 -20.22
N ASP A 185 -3.82 13.66 -20.98
CA ASP A 185 -4.90 12.69 -21.16
C ASP A 185 -5.13 11.87 -19.88
N ARG A 186 -4.05 11.45 -19.21
CA ARG A 186 -4.14 10.79 -17.91
C ARG A 186 -4.80 11.68 -16.86
N LYS A 187 -4.45 12.98 -16.80
CA LYS A 187 -5.13 13.96 -15.92
C LYS A 187 -6.62 14.05 -16.19
N LYS A 188 -7.01 14.19 -17.47
CA LYS A 188 -8.42 14.27 -17.86
C LYS A 188 -9.20 13.04 -17.42
N SER A 189 -8.62 11.89 -17.59
CA SER A 189 -9.24 10.63 -17.24
C SER A 189 -9.35 10.44 -15.72
N MET A 190 -8.27 10.72 -14.97
CA MET A 190 -8.31 10.72 -13.50
C MET A 190 -9.33 11.70 -12.93
N ALA A 191 -9.49 12.88 -13.55
CA ALA A 191 -10.52 13.84 -13.15
C ALA A 191 -11.95 13.26 -13.30
N SER A 192 -12.22 12.48 -14.34
CA SER A 192 -13.50 11.78 -14.52
C SER A 192 -13.73 10.74 -13.43
N THR A 193 -12.73 9.88 -13.18
CA THR A 193 -12.77 8.85 -12.13
C THR A 193 -12.95 9.49 -10.75
N ARG A 194 -12.17 10.52 -10.45
CA ARG A 194 -12.29 11.31 -9.21
C ARG A 194 -13.70 11.83 -8.98
N LYS A 195 -14.30 12.44 -10.01
CA LYS A 195 -15.68 12.96 -9.93
C LYS A 195 -16.68 11.86 -9.58
N GLN A 196 -16.58 10.68 -10.22
CA GLN A 196 -17.47 9.55 -9.94
C GLN A 196 -17.28 9.02 -8.51
N LEU A 197 -16.04 8.82 -8.07
CA LEU A 197 -15.73 8.30 -6.74
C LEU A 197 -16.16 9.28 -5.64
N LEU A 198 -15.90 10.58 -5.80
CA LEU A 198 -16.35 11.60 -4.84
C LEU A 198 -17.88 11.70 -4.77
N ALA A 199 -18.58 11.52 -5.89
CA ALA A 199 -20.05 11.50 -5.92
C ALA A 199 -20.63 10.28 -5.19
N ALA A 200 -19.87 9.18 -5.06
CA ALA A 200 -20.26 7.99 -4.31
C ALA A 200 -20.09 8.16 -2.78
N VAL A 201 -19.32 9.14 -2.31
CA VAL A 201 -19.14 9.42 -0.88
C VAL A 201 -20.41 10.06 -0.32
N LYS A 202 -21.25 9.26 0.35
CA LYS A 202 -22.49 9.73 0.97
C LYS A 202 -22.34 9.84 2.47
N LYS A 203 -23.05 10.81 3.08
CA LYS A 203 -23.15 10.95 4.55
C LYS A 203 -23.83 9.72 5.14
N LYS A 204 -23.24 9.15 6.21
CA LYS A 204 -23.84 8.05 6.96
C LYS A 204 -24.93 8.56 7.89
N ARG A 205 -25.88 7.69 8.30
CA ARG A 205 -27.06 8.06 9.08
C ARG A 205 -26.73 8.77 10.39
N ASP A 206 -25.70 8.31 11.11
CA ASP A 206 -25.33 8.81 12.44
C ASP A 206 -24.03 9.64 12.40
N GLU A 207 -23.67 10.18 11.23
CA GLU A 207 -22.46 10.98 11.03
C GLU A 207 -22.77 12.46 11.17
N THR A 208 -21.96 13.19 11.98
CA THR A 208 -22.07 14.66 12.05
C THR A 208 -21.62 15.32 10.74
N ASP A 209 -22.00 16.56 10.51
CA ASP A 209 -21.57 17.29 9.32
C ASP A 209 -20.04 17.43 9.27
N ASN A 210 -19.41 17.76 10.40
CA ASN A 210 -17.95 17.88 10.48
C ASN A 210 -17.25 16.54 10.22
N ALA A 211 -17.76 15.41 10.73
CA ALA A 211 -17.20 14.09 10.46
C ALA A 211 -17.35 13.68 8.99
N PHE A 212 -18.47 13.99 8.36
CA PHE A 212 -18.70 13.76 6.96
C PHE A 212 -17.74 14.58 6.07
N GLU A 213 -17.62 15.89 6.33
CA GLU A 213 -16.72 16.75 5.56
C GLU A 213 -15.25 16.35 5.76
N LEU A 214 -14.85 15.98 6.98
CA LEU A 214 -13.51 15.46 7.26
C LEU A 214 -13.22 14.19 6.44
N ARG A 215 -14.14 13.23 6.44
CA ARG A 215 -13.99 11.97 5.69
C ARG A 215 -13.94 12.22 4.18
N LYS A 216 -14.78 13.12 3.68
CA LYS A 216 -14.78 13.51 2.27
C LYS A 216 -13.49 14.22 1.88
N LEU A 217 -12.97 15.11 2.74
CA LEU A 217 -11.68 15.77 2.55
C LEU A 217 -10.53 14.78 2.54
N ALA A 218 -10.47 13.86 3.52
CA ALA A 218 -9.45 12.82 3.56
C ALA A 218 -9.45 11.96 2.29
N PHE A 219 -10.64 11.60 1.80
CA PHE A 219 -10.77 10.88 0.54
C PHE A 219 -10.32 11.71 -0.67
N THR A 220 -10.61 13.02 -0.67
CA THR A 220 -10.11 13.94 -1.70
C THR A 220 -8.59 13.98 -1.73
N HIS A 221 -7.93 14.10 -0.58
CA HIS A 221 -6.48 14.09 -0.49
C HIS A 221 -5.85 12.75 -0.94
N GLN A 222 -6.51 11.62 -0.63
CA GLN A 222 -6.09 10.32 -1.18
C GLN A 222 -6.17 10.29 -2.72
N MET A 223 -7.22 10.88 -3.30
CA MET A 223 -7.33 10.99 -4.75
C MET A 223 -6.27 11.90 -5.36
N ASP A 224 -5.87 12.99 -4.68
CA ASP A 224 -4.77 13.86 -5.12
C ASP A 224 -3.45 13.10 -5.19
N GLU A 225 -3.12 12.31 -4.17
CA GLU A 225 -1.92 11.47 -4.17
C GLU A 225 -1.97 10.37 -5.23
N LEU A 226 -3.10 9.71 -5.40
CA LEU A 226 -3.29 8.70 -6.44
C LEU A 226 -3.16 9.31 -7.85
N GLU A 227 -3.75 10.49 -8.07
CA GLU A 227 -3.60 11.21 -9.33
C GLU A 227 -2.13 11.50 -9.63
N ARG A 228 -1.36 11.99 -8.65
CA ARG A 228 0.08 12.21 -8.80
C ARG A 228 0.82 10.93 -9.16
N LEU A 229 0.57 9.84 -8.41
CA LEU A 229 1.22 8.56 -8.66
C LEU A 229 0.95 8.04 -10.07
N PHE A 230 -0.30 8.05 -10.53
CA PHE A 230 -0.66 7.47 -11.83
C PHE A 230 -0.37 8.39 -13.01
N VAL A 231 -0.47 9.69 -12.81
CA VAL A 231 -0.29 10.67 -13.90
C VAL A 231 1.16 11.07 -14.08
N GLU A 232 1.88 11.28 -12.97
CA GLU A 232 3.21 11.88 -12.96
C GLU A 232 4.36 10.87 -12.77
N SER A 233 4.07 9.58 -12.56
CA SER A 233 5.11 8.55 -12.59
C SER A 233 5.56 8.25 -14.02
N GLU A 234 6.87 8.13 -14.22
CA GLU A 234 7.46 7.55 -15.43
C GLU A 234 7.41 6.02 -15.35
N LYS A 235 7.78 5.49 -14.18
CA LYS A 235 7.86 4.05 -13.94
C LYS A 235 7.52 3.72 -12.50
N MET A 236 6.64 2.75 -12.30
CA MET A 236 6.39 2.14 -11.00
C MET A 236 6.63 0.64 -11.10
N VAL A 237 7.37 0.08 -10.15
CA VAL A 237 7.60 -1.36 -10.03
C VAL A 237 7.12 -1.81 -8.66
N ILE A 238 6.31 -2.85 -8.64
CA ILE A 238 5.94 -3.59 -7.43
C ILE A 238 6.56 -4.97 -7.57
N GLY A 239 7.48 -5.32 -6.68
CA GLY A 239 8.13 -6.62 -6.65
C GLY A 239 7.78 -7.37 -5.37
N TRP A 240 7.57 -8.67 -5.50
CA TRP A 240 7.31 -9.57 -4.38
C TRP A 240 8.29 -10.72 -4.41
N THR A 241 8.80 -11.09 -3.23
CA THR A 241 9.66 -12.26 -3.04
C THR A 241 9.22 -12.99 -1.78
N THR A 242 9.17 -14.32 -1.85
CA THR A 242 8.85 -15.20 -0.73
C THR A 242 10.07 -16.07 -0.42
N ASP A 243 10.53 -16.04 0.83
CA ASP A 243 11.52 -16.98 1.36
C ASP A 243 10.85 -17.84 2.44
N ALA A 244 10.16 -18.90 2.02
CA ALA A 244 9.44 -19.78 2.93
C ALA A 244 10.38 -20.48 3.96
N PRO A 245 11.61 -20.93 3.62
CA PRO A 245 12.57 -21.44 4.59
C PRO A 245 12.96 -20.45 5.67
N ALA A 246 13.11 -19.16 5.32
CA ALA A 246 13.40 -18.11 6.28
C ALA A 246 12.16 -17.57 6.98
N ASN A 247 10.96 -17.98 6.56
CA ASN A 247 9.67 -17.44 6.98
C ASN A 247 9.55 -15.93 6.72
N GLU A 248 10.06 -15.49 5.57
CA GLU A 248 10.09 -14.08 5.17
C GLU A 248 9.31 -13.83 3.87
N GLY A 249 8.60 -12.71 3.84
CA GLY A 249 8.01 -12.13 2.61
C GLY A 249 8.48 -10.70 2.44
N ARG A 250 8.90 -10.34 1.23
CA ARG A 250 9.40 -9.00 0.91
C ARG A 250 8.58 -8.37 -0.21
N LEU A 251 7.97 -7.22 0.09
CA LEU A 251 7.31 -6.36 -0.88
C LEU A 251 8.19 -5.13 -1.14
N VAL A 252 8.51 -4.88 -2.39
CA VAL A 252 9.31 -3.72 -2.82
C VAL A 252 8.47 -2.86 -3.75
N PHE A 253 8.41 -1.58 -3.45
CA PHE A 253 7.80 -0.57 -4.31
C PHE A 253 8.88 0.42 -4.77
N THR A 254 9.07 0.53 -6.08
CA THR A 254 10.01 1.47 -6.69
C THR A 254 9.25 2.44 -7.58
N LEU A 255 9.52 3.71 -7.41
CA LEU A 255 8.88 4.80 -8.14
C LEU A 255 9.94 5.71 -8.78
N LYS A 256 9.77 5.98 -10.07
CA LYS A 256 10.47 7.03 -10.79
C LYS A 256 9.44 8.00 -11.34
N ALA A 257 9.56 9.28 -10.98
CA ALA A 257 8.67 10.32 -11.48
C ALA A 257 9.11 10.84 -12.87
N LEU A 258 8.16 11.36 -13.61
CA LEU A 258 8.43 12.15 -14.80
C LEU A 258 9.12 13.45 -14.41
N GLU A 259 10.23 13.75 -15.05
CA GLU A 259 11.06 14.93 -14.75
C GLU A 259 10.27 16.24 -14.87
N GLY A 260 10.43 17.11 -13.86
CA GLY A 260 9.80 18.43 -13.80
C GLY A 260 8.34 18.42 -13.32
N THR A 261 7.83 17.27 -12.89
CA THR A 261 6.48 17.17 -12.29
C THR A 261 6.50 17.48 -10.79
N SER A 262 5.30 17.64 -10.19
CA SER A 262 5.16 17.84 -8.74
C SER A 262 5.61 16.63 -7.95
N LEU A 263 5.42 15.42 -8.48
CA LEU A 263 5.91 14.17 -7.89
C LEU A 263 7.44 14.09 -7.89
N ASP A 264 8.10 14.50 -8.99
CA ASP A 264 9.56 14.58 -9.07
C ASP A 264 10.13 15.56 -8.03
N ALA A 265 9.52 16.75 -7.91
CA ALA A 265 9.90 17.74 -6.91
C ALA A 265 9.72 17.18 -5.48
N SER A 266 8.63 16.46 -5.22
CA SER A 266 8.36 15.82 -3.93
C SER A 266 9.41 14.74 -3.61
N ILE A 267 9.73 13.85 -4.55
CA ILE A 267 10.73 12.80 -4.36
C ILE A 267 12.11 13.39 -4.05
N LYS A 268 12.50 14.46 -4.73
CA LYS A 268 13.77 15.14 -4.48
C LYS A 268 13.89 15.72 -3.06
N GLN A 269 12.79 15.97 -2.38
CA GLN A 269 12.79 16.47 -1.00
C GLN A 269 13.11 15.39 0.04
N PHE A 270 12.91 14.09 -0.24
CA PHE A 270 13.10 13.02 0.75
C PHE A 270 14.50 12.98 1.37
N ALA A 271 15.55 13.37 0.64
CA ALA A 271 16.91 13.38 1.12
C ALA A 271 17.36 14.74 1.74
N THR A 272 16.48 15.76 1.76
CA THR A 272 16.88 17.12 2.13
C THR A 272 16.71 17.46 3.59
N LYS A 273 15.86 16.73 4.32
CA LYS A 273 15.55 16.98 5.73
C LYS A 273 15.95 15.74 6.56
N PRO A 274 16.96 15.83 7.44
CA PRO A 274 17.35 14.71 8.29
C PRO A 274 16.26 14.41 9.32
N SER A 275 16.11 13.14 9.68
CA SER A 275 15.24 12.73 10.79
C SER A 275 15.80 13.23 12.12
N TYR A 276 14.91 13.76 12.97
CA TYR A 276 15.23 14.05 14.37
C TYR A 276 15.68 12.79 15.12
N PHE A 277 15.12 11.64 14.73
CA PHE A 277 15.41 10.34 15.34
C PHE A 277 16.53 9.56 14.65
N ALA A 278 17.34 10.19 13.79
CA ALA A 278 18.41 9.51 13.03
C ALA A 278 19.41 8.77 13.94
N ASN A 279 19.66 9.28 15.16
CA ASN A 279 20.59 8.68 16.12
C ASN A 279 19.94 7.63 17.03
N VAL A 280 18.64 7.38 16.92
CA VAL A 280 17.99 6.29 17.66
C VAL A 280 18.38 4.97 17.02
N PRO A 281 19.03 4.03 17.76
CA PRO A 281 19.46 2.75 17.19
C PRO A 281 18.27 1.96 16.62
N VAL A 282 18.48 1.33 15.47
CA VAL A 282 17.52 0.37 14.90
C VAL A 282 17.94 -1.03 15.29
N LYS A 283 17.08 -1.77 15.99
CA LYS A 283 17.30 -3.18 16.29
C LYS A 283 16.61 -4.00 15.20
N MET A 284 17.42 -4.61 14.33
CA MET A 284 16.90 -5.38 13.18
C MET A 284 16.24 -6.71 13.59
N ASP A 285 16.45 -7.17 14.81
CA ASP A 285 15.84 -8.37 15.41
C ASP A 285 14.55 -8.07 16.20
N GLY A 286 14.05 -6.84 16.12
CA GLY A 286 12.79 -6.44 16.77
C GLY A 286 11.56 -7.08 16.11
N ILE A 287 10.50 -7.24 16.90
CA ILE A 287 9.20 -7.75 16.44
C ILE A 287 8.52 -6.75 15.50
N LEU A 288 8.67 -5.47 15.80
CA LEU A 288 8.14 -4.36 15.01
C LEU A 288 9.15 -3.22 15.00
N ASN A 289 9.60 -2.84 13.82
CA ASN A 289 10.43 -1.67 13.61
C ASN A 289 9.81 -0.82 12.51
N GLY A 290 9.52 0.42 12.83
CA GLY A 290 8.96 1.39 11.87
C GLY A 290 9.70 2.71 11.95
N ARG A 291 10.03 3.28 10.79
CA ARG A 291 10.63 4.61 10.66
C ARG A 291 9.90 5.39 9.60
N ILE A 292 9.61 6.64 9.86
CA ILE A 292 9.07 7.57 8.88
C ILE A 292 9.86 8.89 8.94
N ASN A 293 10.30 9.33 7.78
CA ASN A 293 10.85 10.68 7.57
C ASN A 293 10.33 11.17 6.24
N HIS A 294 9.23 11.92 6.27
CA HIS A 294 8.49 12.33 5.08
C HIS A 294 8.34 13.85 5.03
N PRO A 295 9.21 14.56 4.29
CA PRO A 295 9.05 15.98 4.02
C PRO A 295 7.75 16.25 3.26
N LEU A 296 7.03 17.28 3.68
CA LEU A 296 5.79 17.69 3.04
C LEU A 296 6.09 18.77 1.99
N ASP A 297 5.66 18.52 0.75
CA ASP A 297 5.58 19.54 -0.28
C ASP A 297 4.36 20.47 -0.06
N GLU A 298 4.25 21.54 -0.84
CA GLU A 298 3.20 22.54 -0.65
C GLU A 298 1.78 21.95 -0.71
N MET A 299 1.52 21.03 -1.65
CA MET A 299 0.21 20.38 -1.74
C MET A 299 -0.12 19.60 -0.46
N ARG A 300 0.84 18.83 0.06
CA ARG A 300 0.64 18.07 1.30
C ARG A 300 0.51 18.97 2.53
N LYS A 301 1.25 20.08 2.61
CA LYS A 301 1.09 21.08 3.67
C LYS A 301 -0.32 21.65 3.68
N GLU A 302 -0.82 22.06 2.52
CA GLU A 302 -2.18 22.57 2.37
C GLU A 302 -3.22 21.52 2.78
N ASN A 303 -3.03 20.28 2.33
CA ASN A 303 -3.89 19.15 2.66
C ASN A 303 -3.91 18.86 4.17
N PHE A 304 -2.75 18.81 4.83
CA PHE A 304 -2.67 18.63 6.28
C PHE A 304 -3.33 19.79 7.04
N THR A 305 -3.06 21.02 6.63
CA THR A 305 -3.68 22.19 7.24
C THR A 305 -5.21 22.15 7.13
N ALA A 306 -5.74 21.81 5.96
CA ALA A 306 -7.19 21.67 5.76
C ALA A 306 -7.76 20.52 6.58
N PHE A 307 -7.03 19.39 6.68
CA PHE A 307 -7.44 18.24 7.48
C PHE A 307 -7.54 18.59 8.97
N TYR A 308 -6.54 19.25 9.56
CA TYR A 308 -6.57 19.61 10.98
C TYR A 308 -7.67 20.64 11.30
N LYS A 309 -7.99 21.55 10.37
CA LYS A 309 -9.12 22.49 10.54
C LYS A 309 -10.47 21.78 10.70
N LEU A 310 -10.67 20.65 10.05
CA LEU A 310 -11.90 19.85 10.16
C LEU A 310 -11.82 18.76 11.24
N LEU A 311 -10.61 18.28 11.56
CA LEU A 311 -10.41 17.24 12.55
C LEU A 311 -10.85 17.69 13.94
N LEU A 312 -10.44 18.89 14.37
CA LEU A 312 -10.78 19.41 15.70
C LEU A 312 -12.30 19.55 15.93
N PRO A 313 -13.09 20.22 15.06
CA PRO A 313 -14.53 20.26 15.19
C PRO A 313 -15.18 18.86 15.17
N SER A 314 -14.70 17.94 14.33
CA SER A 314 -15.20 16.57 14.25
C SER A 314 -14.98 15.79 15.57
N LEU A 315 -13.81 15.95 16.19
CA LEU A 315 -13.52 15.36 17.51
C LEU A 315 -14.39 15.99 18.61
N GLN A 316 -14.59 17.31 18.58
CA GLN A 316 -15.43 18.03 19.53
C GLN A 316 -16.91 17.57 19.43
N ASP A 317 -17.45 17.44 18.24
CA ASP A 317 -18.79 16.89 18.00
C ASP A 317 -18.95 15.48 18.59
N ARG A 318 -17.93 14.63 18.37
CA ARG A 318 -17.93 13.27 18.91
C ARG A 318 -17.89 13.24 20.43
N ILE A 319 -17.09 14.11 21.04
CA ILE A 319 -17.02 14.28 22.50
C ILE A 319 -18.37 14.77 23.04
N ASP A 320 -18.97 15.79 22.40
CA ASP A 320 -20.25 16.36 22.84
C ASP A 320 -21.40 15.37 22.74
N SER A 321 -21.43 14.56 21.68
CA SER A 321 -22.47 13.56 21.45
C SER A 321 -22.36 12.33 22.35
N ASN A 322 -21.21 12.12 23.01
CA ASN A 322 -21.02 10.98 23.92
C ASN A 322 -21.78 11.22 25.23
N LYS A 323 -22.80 10.38 25.46
CA LYS A 323 -23.70 10.46 26.64
C LYS A 323 -23.07 9.88 27.91
N ASP A 324 -22.03 9.09 27.78
CA ASP A 324 -21.34 8.45 28.90
C ASP A 324 -20.33 9.37 29.59
N LEU A 325 -20.03 10.53 28.98
CA LEU A 325 -19.09 11.52 29.49
C LEU A 325 -19.81 12.60 30.30
N THR A 326 -19.27 12.94 31.48
CA THR A 326 -19.66 14.10 32.23
C THR A 326 -19.25 15.40 31.54
N ASP A 327 -19.83 16.54 31.95
CA ASP A 327 -19.48 17.86 31.38
C ASP A 327 -18.01 18.23 31.61
N GLU A 328 -17.43 17.81 32.76
CA GLU A 328 -16.01 18.00 33.07
C GLU A 328 -15.13 17.17 32.11
N GLN A 329 -15.51 15.90 31.87
CA GLN A 329 -14.80 15.04 30.92
C GLN A 329 -14.89 15.57 29.50
N LYS A 330 -16.05 16.08 29.07
CA LYS A 330 -16.21 16.71 27.75
C LYS A 330 -15.33 17.95 27.60
N THR A 331 -15.32 18.82 28.60
CA THR A 331 -14.48 20.02 28.59
C THR A 331 -13.00 19.67 28.52
N SER A 332 -12.54 18.74 29.36
CA SER A 332 -11.15 18.28 29.39
C SER A 332 -10.79 17.56 28.10
N GLY A 333 -11.67 16.72 27.54
CA GLY A 333 -11.45 16.00 26.29
C GLY A 333 -11.28 16.92 25.09
N LYS A 334 -12.10 17.98 24.99
CA LYS A 334 -11.94 18.99 23.92
C LYS A 334 -10.62 19.74 24.03
N LYS A 335 -10.19 20.04 25.28
CA LYS A 335 -8.90 20.69 25.50
C LYS A 335 -7.73 19.79 25.10
N VAL A 336 -7.77 18.51 25.49
CA VAL A 336 -6.76 17.52 25.08
C VAL A 336 -6.72 17.36 23.57
N ALA A 337 -7.88 17.27 22.89
CA ALA A 337 -7.94 17.18 21.44
C ALA A 337 -7.29 18.41 20.75
N ALA A 338 -7.55 19.60 21.25
CA ALA A 338 -6.92 20.83 20.72
C ALA A 338 -5.40 20.82 20.91
N LEU A 339 -4.91 20.46 22.10
CA LEU A 339 -3.47 20.39 22.39
C LEU A 339 -2.75 19.36 21.53
N ILE A 340 -3.35 18.18 21.31
CA ILE A 340 -2.77 17.13 20.44
C ILE A 340 -2.64 17.65 19.01
N ILE A 341 -3.68 18.29 18.48
CA ILE A 341 -3.65 18.84 17.11
C ILE A 341 -2.59 19.93 17.00
N GLU A 342 -2.47 20.80 17.97
CA GLU A 342 -1.44 21.85 17.96
C GLU A 342 -0.02 21.28 17.99
N MET A 343 0.22 20.19 18.76
CA MET A 343 1.53 19.54 18.83
C MET A 343 1.90 18.76 17.58
N LEU A 344 0.91 18.19 16.89
CA LEU A 344 1.12 17.28 15.74
C LEU A 344 0.88 17.96 14.38
N ASP A 345 0.67 19.27 14.33
CA ASP A 345 0.41 20.01 13.08
C ASP A 345 1.65 19.97 12.15
N ALA A 346 1.74 18.90 11.38
CA ALA A 346 2.81 18.70 10.40
C ALA A 346 2.79 19.71 9.24
N GLY A 347 1.71 20.50 9.10
CA GLY A 347 1.64 21.60 8.14
C GLY A 347 2.52 22.80 8.55
N LYS A 348 2.87 22.91 9.83
CA LYS A 348 3.81 23.92 10.33
C LYS A 348 5.27 23.53 10.02
N GLU A 349 6.13 24.53 9.99
CA GLU A 349 7.57 24.27 9.84
C GLU A 349 8.10 23.40 11.00
N PRO A 350 8.97 22.43 10.72
CA PRO A 350 9.73 22.18 9.48
C PRO A 350 9.00 21.42 8.38
N SER A 351 7.69 21.26 8.44
CA SER A 351 6.86 20.58 7.41
C SER A 351 7.37 19.17 7.11
N LEU A 352 7.46 18.37 8.16
CA LEU A 352 8.04 17.03 8.15
C LEU A 352 7.24 16.10 9.06
N ILE A 353 6.78 14.98 8.51
CA ILE A 353 6.31 13.86 9.32
C ILE A 353 7.54 13.01 9.62
N ASP A 354 7.92 12.95 10.89
CA ASP A 354 9.11 12.23 11.33
C ASP A 354 8.81 11.47 12.61
N GLY A 355 9.15 10.21 12.66
CA GLY A 355 8.87 9.37 13.81
C GLY A 355 9.41 7.95 13.68
N PHE A 356 9.30 7.22 14.78
CA PHE A 356 9.67 5.83 14.84
C PHE A 356 8.81 5.06 15.85
N ILE A 357 8.81 3.76 15.70
CA ILE A 357 8.29 2.78 16.65
C ILE A 357 9.20 1.56 16.62
N ASP A 358 9.61 1.11 17.80
CA ASP A 358 10.40 -0.11 17.99
C ASP A 358 9.74 -0.97 19.07
N SER A 359 9.53 -2.27 18.78
CA SER A 359 9.07 -3.26 19.74
C SER A 359 10.01 -4.46 19.71
N ASN A 360 10.50 -4.86 20.88
CA ASN A 360 11.44 -5.97 21.02
C ASN A 360 10.90 -6.97 22.04
N SER A 361 11.22 -8.24 21.88
CA SER A 361 11.02 -9.25 22.92
C SER A 361 12.18 -9.21 23.92
N THR A 362 11.87 -9.45 25.18
CA THR A 362 12.85 -9.70 26.23
C THR A 362 13.13 -11.20 26.37
N ALA A 363 14.18 -11.59 27.06
CA ALA A 363 14.57 -12.99 27.23
C ALA A 363 13.51 -13.85 27.95
N ASP A 364 12.62 -13.22 28.72
CA ASP A 364 11.50 -13.86 29.43
C ASP A 364 10.17 -13.84 28.64
N GLY A 365 10.26 -13.52 27.33
CA GLY A 365 9.10 -13.51 26.44
C GLY A 365 8.14 -12.33 26.61
N LYS A 366 8.58 -11.28 27.30
CA LYS A 366 7.85 -10.00 27.39
C LYS A 366 8.25 -9.06 26.27
N TYR A 367 7.52 -7.96 26.14
CA TYR A 367 7.75 -6.96 25.12
C TYR A 367 8.23 -5.64 25.71
N THR A 368 9.06 -4.94 24.98
CA THR A 368 9.32 -3.52 25.19
C THR A 368 8.81 -2.74 23.99
N LEU A 369 8.26 -1.57 24.22
CA LEU A 369 7.78 -0.67 23.17
C LEU A 369 8.39 0.70 23.39
N LEU A 370 9.02 1.25 22.36
CA LEU A 370 9.53 2.61 22.33
C LEU A 370 9.07 3.27 21.04
N GLY A 371 8.57 4.48 21.14
CA GLY A 371 8.17 5.26 19.97
C GLY A 371 8.49 6.73 20.15
N GLY A 372 8.61 7.42 19.04
CA GLY A 372 8.78 8.87 19.02
C GLY A 372 8.15 9.48 17.78
N ILE A 373 7.61 10.67 17.94
CA ILE A 373 7.08 11.47 16.84
C ILE A 373 7.54 12.92 16.98
N ARG A 374 7.90 13.53 15.88
CA ARG A 374 8.23 14.95 15.86
C ARG A 374 7.01 15.79 16.24
N SER A 375 7.24 16.81 17.06
CA SER A 375 6.23 17.72 17.57
C SER A 375 6.63 19.17 17.26
N THR A 376 5.66 20.03 17.09
CA THR A 376 5.88 21.48 16.93
C THR A 376 5.93 22.20 18.27
N ASP A 377 5.42 21.59 19.34
CA ASP A 377 5.41 22.13 20.69
C ASP A 377 5.28 21.02 21.74
N GLY A 378 6.33 20.28 21.97
CA GLY A 378 6.33 19.17 22.93
C GLY A 378 6.06 19.57 24.38
N ALA A 379 6.25 20.84 24.74
CA ALA A 379 6.00 21.32 26.11
C ALA A 379 4.52 21.17 26.53
N LYS A 380 3.58 21.14 25.58
CA LYS A 380 2.14 20.93 25.82
C LYS A 380 1.79 19.53 26.33
N LEU A 381 2.71 18.55 26.20
CA LEU A 381 2.47 17.19 26.69
C LEU A 381 2.14 17.18 28.17
N LYS A 382 2.83 17.98 28.98
CA LYS A 382 2.57 18.10 30.43
C LYS A 382 1.10 18.45 30.71
N GLU A 383 0.57 19.45 30.00
CA GLU A 383 -0.83 19.89 30.16
C GLU A 383 -1.82 18.75 29.82
N ILE A 384 -1.53 17.94 28.79
CA ILE A 384 -2.33 16.77 28.43
C ILE A 384 -2.29 15.76 29.58
N VAL A 385 -1.10 15.44 30.10
CA VAL A 385 -0.94 14.45 31.20
C VAL A 385 -1.72 14.91 32.45
N GLU A 386 -1.66 16.19 32.80
CA GLU A 386 -2.40 16.78 33.94
C GLU A 386 -3.94 16.74 33.75
N LEU A 387 -4.41 16.63 32.53
CA LEU A 387 -5.85 16.51 32.23
C LEU A 387 -6.35 15.03 32.27
N LEU A 388 -5.46 14.05 32.19
CA LEU A 388 -5.86 12.62 32.17
C LEU A 388 -6.71 12.18 33.37
N PRO A 389 -6.41 12.59 34.64
CA PRO A 389 -7.27 12.25 35.79
C PRO A 389 -8.70 12.79 35.68
N LYS A 390 -8.91 13.88 34.96
CA LYS A 390 -10.25 14.43 34.70
C LYS A 390 -11.01 13.71 33.61
N LEU A 391 -10.30 13.06 32.69
CA LEU A 391 -10.87 12.28 31.61
C LEU A 391 -11.16 10.84 31.99
N MET A 392 -10.29 10.24 32.78
CA MET A 392 -10.32 8.84 33.13
C MET A 392 -10.45 8.73 34.65
N LYS A 393 -11.59 8.25 35.11
CA LYS A 393 -11.83 8.02 36.55
C LYS A 393 -10.70 7.18 37.14
N ASP A 394 -10.24 7.58 38.33
CA ASP A 394 -9.19 6.89 39.11
C ASP A 394 -7.82 6.77 38.40
N GLN A 395 -7.60 7.56 37.37
CA GLN A 395 -6.29 7.65 36.69
C GLN A 395 -5.35 8.49 37.54
N THR A 396 -4.17 7.97 37.86
CA THR A 396 -3.10 8.72 38.54
C THR A 396 -1.93 8.97 37.60
N VAL A 397 -1.36 10.16 37.72
CA VAL A 397 -0.21 10.61 36.93
C VAL A 397 0.81 11.30 37.83
N GLU A 398 2.06 11.20 37.44
CA GLU A 398 3.16 11.93 38.06
C GLU A 398 3.87 12.74 36.99
N THR A 399 3.83 14.06 37.10
CA THR A 399 4.48 14.93 36.11
C THR A 399 5.93 15.19 36.48
N ASP A 400 6.78 15.38 35.48
CA ASP A 400 8.17 15.77 35.62
C ASP A 400 9.00 14.78 36.51
N VAL A 401 8.72 13.46 36.40
CA VAL A 401 9.51 12.41 37.10
C VAL A 401 10.98 12.42 36.63
N VAL A 402 11.22 12.90 35.41
CA VAL A 402 12.52 13.40 34.93
C VAL A 402 12.31 14.81 34.43
N ASN A 403 13.10 15.75 34.89
CA ASN A 403 13.03 17.15 34.52
C ASN A 403 14.45 17.68 34.26
N GLU A 404 14.89 17.43 33.04
CA GLU A 404 16.17 17.96 32.53
C GLU A 404 15.90 19.13 31.58
N GLU A 405 16.92 19.92 31.27
CA GLU A 405 16.79 21.12 30.44
C GLU A 405 16.10 20.88 29.10
N SER A 406 16.37 19.73 28.48
CA SER A 406 15.84 19.39 27.15
C SER A 406 14.82 18.23 27.15
N LEU A 407 14.65 17.51 28.26
CA LEU A 407 13.79 16.32 28.33
C LEU A 407 12.94 16.33 29.60
N LYS A 408 11.64 16.22 29.43
CA LYS A 408 10.69 16.02 30.52
C LYS A 408 9.97 14.68 30.32
N ILE A 409 9.92 13.88 31.39
CA ILE A 409 9.20 12.61 31.36
C ILE A 409 8.10 12.65 32.43
N HIS A 410 6.95 12.15 32.08
CA HIS A 410 5.77 11.99 32.92
C HIS A 410 5.44 10.51 33.04
N LYS A 411 4.91 10.11 34.17
CA LYS A 411 4.51 8.73 34.46
C LYS A 411 2.97 8.67 34.53
N ILE A 412 2.39 7.71 33.83
CA ILE A 412 0.96 7.41 33.85
C ILE A 412 0.82 6.02 34.45
N ASN A 413 0.27 5.91 35.66
CA ASN A 413 0.14 4.63 36.33
C ASN A 413 -0.94 3.76 35.67
N ILE A 414 -0.67 2.47 35.50
CA ILE A 414 -1.64 1.53 34.94
C ILE A 414 -2.70 1.23 35.99
N LYS A 415 -3.98 1.32 35.62
CA LYS A 415 -5.11 0.98 36.51
C LYS A 415 -5.10 -0.50 36.82
N ASP A 416 -5.55 -0.84 38.05
CA ASP A 416 -5.59 -2.23 38.52
C ASP A 416 -6.37 -3.16 37.58
N GLU A 417 -7.44 -2.67 36.94
CA GLU A 417 -8.26 -3.44 35.99
C GLU A 417 -7.48 -3.87 34.73
N TYR A 418 -6.43 -3.15 34.33
CA TYR A 418 -5.58 -3.44 33.15
C TYR A 418 -4.22 -4.01 33.53
N LYS A 419 -3.88 -4.03 34.84
CA LYS A 419 -2.54 -4.37 35.31
C LYS A 419 -2.14 -5.80 34.93
N ALA A 420 -3.04 -6.76 35.11
CA ALA A 420 -2.75 -8.16 34.74
C ALA A 420 -2.42 -8.35 33.25
N GLY A 421 -3.21 -7.74 32.36
CA GLY A 421 -2.94 -7.82 30.92
C GLY A 421 -1.67 -7.06 30.51
N PHE A 422 -1.38 -5.93 31.18
CA PHE A 422 -0.17 -5.19 30.95
C PHE A 422 1.08 -5.98 31.40
N GLU A 423 1.02 -6.61 32.58
CA GLU A 423 2.09 -7.48 33.10
C GLU A 423 2.29 -8.73 32.23
N GLU A 424 1.23 -9.29 31.67
CA GLU A 424 1.33 -10.40 30.74
C GLU A 424 2.14 -10.04 29.50
N LEU A 425 1.97 -8.84 28.96
CA LEU A 425 2.63 -8.38 27.74
C LEU A 425 4.00 -7.75 28.01
N PHE A 426 4.12 -6.88 29.02
CA PHE A 426 5.28 -6.01 29.21
C PHE A 426 6.09 -6.34 30.49
N GLY A 427 5.69 -7.36 31.26
CA GLY A 427 6.33 -7.71 32.52
C GLY A 427 5.87 -6.82 33.68
N ALA A 428 6.58 -6.86 34.80
CA ALA A 428 6.24 -6.17 36.04
C ALA A 428 6.36 -4.63 35.97
N GLY A 429 5.80 -4.02 34.92
CA GLY A 429 5.74 -2.56 34.77
C GLY A 429 4.43 -2.01 35.35
N GLU A 430 4.51 -0.99 36.19
CA GLU A 430 3.32 -0.36 36.80
C GLU A 430 2.86 0.90 36.06
N ALA A 431 3.59 1.34 35.03
CA ALA A 431 3.34 2.61 34.40
C ALA A 431 3.76 2.67 32.93
N LEU A 432 3.09 3.56 32.21
CA LEU A 432 3.52 4.06 30.91
C LEU A 432 4.29 5.36 31.12
N TYR A 433 5.43 5.50 30.46
CA TYR A 433 6.21 6.73 30.47
C TYR A 433 6.00 7.46 29.16
N VAL A 434 5.71 8.76 29.25
CA VAL A 434 5.61 9.65 28.11
C VAL A 434 6.55 10.84 28.31
N GLY A 435 7.29 11.15 27.29
CA GLY A 435 8.30 12.20 27.38
C GLY A 435 8.14 13.25 26.29
N SER A 436 8.68 14.43 26.54
CA SER A 436 8.76 15.48 25.53
C SER A 436 10.09 16.22 25.57
N THR A 437 10.51 16.60 24.37
CA THR A 437 11.48 17.66 24.12
C THR A 437 10.75 18.78 23.40
N PRO A 438 11.34 19.97 23.20
CA PRO A 438 10.68 21.04 22.42
C PRO A 438 10.19 20.59 21.04
N GLU A 439 10.88 19.63 20.40
CA GLU A 439 10.65 19.21 19.02
C GLU A 439 10.14 17.78 18.84
N ALA A 440 9.96 17.02 19.93
CA ALA A 440 9.54 15.62 19.85
C ALA A 440 8.74 15.14 21.07
N LEU A 441 7.89 14.15 20.83
CA LEU A 441 7.22 13.34 21.85
C LEU A 441 7.80 11.93 21.82
N TRP A 442 7.89 11.34 23.01
CA TRP A 442 8.40 9.98 23.21
C TRP A 442 7.41 9.12 23.96
#